data_b16463c8cf62b8115d8d8b0db9addb2c
#
_entry.id   b16463c8cf62b8115d8d8b0db9addb2c
#
_cell.length_a   1.000
_cell.length_b   1.000
_cell.length_c   1.000
_cell.angle_alpha   90.00
_cell.angle_beta   90.00
_cell.angle_gamma   90.00
#
_symmetry.space_group_name_H-M   'P 1'
#
loop_
_entity.id
_entity.type
_entity.pdbx_description
1 polymer ?
#
loop_
_entity_poly.entity_id
_entity_poly.type
_entity_poly.pdbx_seq_one_letter_code
_entity_poly.pdbx_strand_id
1 'polypeptide(L)'
;MITSTSSSQVKHVISLLSKARERKKNKEYVVEGVRMVSEVPADLLVKIYMSERFHSNNPEYVHELVKKQGISSDSIEIVADNVFDRMSQTQTPQGIMAVV
;
A
#
# COMPACT_ATOMS: atom_id res chain seq x y z
N MET A 1 -7.94 -3.83 10.52
CA MET A 1 -7.15 -4.66 9.58
C MET A 1 -8.07 -5.25 8.51
N ILE A 2 -7.61 -5.27 7.27
CA ILE A 2 -8.36 -5.85 6.16
C ILE A 2 -8.04 -7.34 6.07
N THR A 3 -9.06 -8.18 6.14
CA THR A 3 -8.90 -9.64 6.16
C THR A 3 -9.58 -10.35 4.97
N SER A 4 -10.22 -9.60 4.09
CA SER A 4 -10.98 -10.18 2.97
C SER A 4 -10.62 -9.54 1.64
N THR A 5 -10.49 -10.37 0.61
CA THR A 5 -10.30 -9.90 -0.77
C THR A 5 -11.55 -9.22 -1.35
N SER A 6 -12.70 -9.35 -0.66
CA SER A 6 -13.93 -8.68 -1.09
C SER A 6 -14.03 -7.24 -0.58
N SER A 7 -13.06 -6.77 0.21
CA SER A 7 -12.99 -5.38 0.64
C SER A 7 -12.97 -4.44 -0.57
N SER A 8 -13.71 -3.34 -0.50
CA SER A 8 -13.72 -2.34 -1.56
C SER A 8 -12.35 -1.72 -1.78
N GLN A 9 -11.56 -1.54 -0.72
CA GLN A 9 -10.21 -1.02 -0.84
C GLN A 9 -9.30 -1.98 -1.60
N VAL A 10 -9.39 -3.28 -1.30
CA VAL A 10 -8.61 -4.31 -2.00
C VAL A 10 -8.98 -4.34 -3.48
N LYS A 11 -10.25 -4.33 -3.79
CA LYS A 11 -10.72 -4.33 -5.18
C LYS A 11 -10.24 -3.10 -5.93
N HIS A 12 -10.24 -1.94 -5.28
CA HIS A 12 -9.75 -0.71 -5.88
C HIS A 12 -8.27 -0.80 -6.24
N VAL A 13 -7.45 -1.28 -5.30
CA VAL A 13 -6.00 -1.45 -5.53
C VAL A 13 -5.75 -2.41 -6.68
N ILE A 14 -6.45 -3.55 -6.70
CA ILE A 14 -6.31 -4.54 -7.78
C ILE A 14 -6.68 -3.92 -9.12
N SER A 15 -7.74 -3.12 -9.17
CA SER A 15 -8.16 -2.48 -10.41
C SER A 15 -7.13 -1.47 -10.90
N LEU A 16 -6.50 -0.73 -9.99
CA LEU A 16 -5.43 0.21 -10.36
C LEU A 16 -4.20 -0.53 -10.90
N LEU A 17 -3.88 -1.68 -10.32
CA LEU A 17 -2.72 -2.47 -10.76
C LEU A 17 -2.97 -3.13 -12.11
N SER A 18 -4.20 -3.54 -12.40
CA SER A 18 -4.50 -4.35 -13.58
C SER A 18 -5.05 -3.58 -14.77
N LYS A 19 -5.60 -2.38 -14.57
CA LYS A 19 -6.33 -1.65 -15.63
C LYS A 19 -5.81 -0.22 -15.78
N ALA A 20 -5.18 0.06 -16.93
CA ALA A 20 -4.71 1.40 -17.25
C ALA A 20 -5.85 2.43 -17.26
N ARG A 21 -7.02 2.00 -17.70
CA ARG A 21 -8.20 2.87 -17.75
C ARG A 21 -8.60 3.35 -16.35
N GLU A 22 -8.51 2.47 -15.35
CA GLU A 22 -8.84 2.83 -13.98
C GLU A 22 -7.82 3.81 -13.40
N ARG A 23 -6.54 3.66 -13.75
CA ARG A 23 -5.51 4.61 -13.34
C ARG A 23 -5.78 6.01 -13.90
N LYS A 24 -6.16 6.10 -15.17
CA LYS A 24 -6.48 7.38 -15.81
C LYS A 24 -7.74 8.00 -15.22
N LYS A 25 -8.76 7.19 -15.02
CA LYS A 25 -10.05 7.65 -14.49
C LYS A 25 -9.93 8.23 -13.09
N ASN A 26 -9.20 7.53 -12.22
CA ASN A 26 -9.05 7.93 -10.83
C ASN A 26 -7.86 8.84 -10.59
N LYS A 27 -6.99 9.01 -11.58
CA LYS A 27 -5.73 9.75 -11.47
C LYS A 27 -4.87 9.23 -10.33
N GLU A 28 -4.85 7.92 -10.20
CA GLU A 28 -4.12 7.21 -9.15
C GLU A 28 -3.35 6.05 -9.76
N TYR A 29 -2.26 5.68 -9.10
CA TYR A 29 -1.51 4.48 -9.45
C TYR A 29 -0.91 3.88 -8.18
N VAL A 30 -0.37 2.67 -8.29
CA VAL A 30 0.17 1.93 -7.15
C VAL A 30 1.67 1.73 -7.35
N VAL A 31 2.44 1.97 -6.30
CA VAL A 31 3.86 1.62 -6.26
C VAL A 31 4.06 0.56 -5.18
N GLU A 32 4.97 -0.38 -5.41
CA GLU A 32 5.24 -1.48 -4.48
C GLU A 32 6.69 -1.46 -4.04
N GLY A 33 6.90 -1.86 -2.79
CA GLY A 33 8.23 -2.02 -2.21
C GLY A 33 8.67 -0.82 -1.39
N VAL A 34 9.58 -1.09 -0.45
CA VAL A 34 10.07 -0.10 0.51
C VAL A 34 10.67 1.12 -0.19
N ARG A 35 11.51 0.88 -1.20
CA ARG A 35 12.19 1.97 -1.90
C ARG A 35 11.21 2.90 -2.58
N MET A 36 10.28 2.33 -3.36
CA MET A 36 9.32 3.13 -4.12
C MET A 36 8.41 3.92 -3.19
N VAL A 37 7.89 3.26 -2.15
CA VAL A 37 6.99 3.92 -1.20
C VAL A 37 7.72 5.05 -0.47
N SER A 38 8.97 4.83 -0.10
CA SER A 38 9.77 5.85 0.63
C SER A 38 10.05 7.08 -0.20
N GLU A 39 10.04 6.98 -1.53
CA GLU A 39 10.31 8.08 -2.44
C GLU A 39 9.06 8.90 -2.80
N VAL A 40 7.87 8.45 -2.40
CA VAL A 40 6.63 9.16 -2.70
C VAL A 40 6.54 10.44 -1.86
N PRO A 41 6.35 11.62 -2.50
CA PRO A 41 6.10 12.84 -1.73
C PRO A 41 4.82 12.72 -0.91
N ALA A 42 4.85 13.21 0.32
CA ALA A 42 3.73 13.07 1.25
C ALA A 42 2.43 13.68 0.72
N ASP A 43 2.53 14.78 -0.01
CA ASP A 43 1.35 15.47 -0.56
C ASP A 43 0.68 14.71 -1.71
N LEU A 44 1.38 13.75 -2.31
CA LEU A 44 0.84 12.91 -3.37
C LEU A 44 0.33 11.57 -2.86
N LEU A 45 0.61 11.25 -1.61
CA LEU A 45 0.26 9.96 -1.04
C LEU A 45 -1.23 9.91 -0.69
N VAL A 46 -1.92 8.87 -1.19
CA VAL A 46 -3.32 8.64 -0.87
C VAL A 46 -3.45 7.66 0.29
N LYS A 47 -2.80 6.49 0.17
CA LYS A 47 -2.90 5.44 1.19
C LYS A 47 -1.71 4.51 1.09
N ILE A 48 -1.27 3.98 2.24
CA ILE A 48 -0.24 2.95 2.29
C ILE A 48 -0.89 1.67 2.80
N TYR A 49 -0.58 0.55 2.16
CA TYR A 49 -1.02 -0.78 2.57
C TYR A 49 0.20 -1.60 2.96
N MET A 50 0.14 -2.22 4.13
CA MET A 50 1.20 -3.08 4.63
C MET A 50 0.62 -4.43 5.00
N SER A 51 1.33 -5.51 4.67
CA SER A 51 0.97 -6.82 5.18
C SER A 51 1.19 -6.82 6.70
N GLU A 52 0.47 -7.67 7.39
CA GLU A 52 0.62 -7.85 8.83
C GLU A 52 2.06 -8.21 9.19
N ARG A 53 2.66 -9.11 8.41
CA ARG A 53 4.06 -9.53 8.61
C ARG A 53 5.03 -8.36 8.46
N PHE A 54 4.88 -7.57 7.40
CA PHE A 54 5.76 -6.43 7.17
C PHE A 54 5.65 -5.42 8.32
N HIS A 55 4.44 -5.11 8.73
CA HIS A 55 4.20 -4.16 9.81
C HIS A 55 4.84 -4.64 11.12
N SER A 56 4.67 -5.92 11.44
CA SER A 56 5.22 -6.50 12.67
C SER A 56 6.74 -6.57 12.67
N ASN A 57 7.35 -6.83 11.51
CA ASN A 57 8.78 -7.01 11.38
C ASN A 57 9.56 -5.72 11.18
N ASN A 58 8.88 -4.62 10.89
CA ASN A 58 9.54 -3.36 10.55
C ASN A 58 8.97 -2.17 11.32
N PRO A 59 8.89 -2.25 12.66
CA PRO A 59 8.30 -1.15 13.44
C PRO A 59 9.08 0.15 13.33
N GLU A 60 10.39 0.08 13.20
CA GLU A 60 11.24 1.27 13.05
C GLU A 60 10.98 1.98 11.74
N TYR A 61 10.82 1.21 10.66
CA TYR A 61 10.51 1.78 9.35
C TYR A 61 9.16 2.49 9.37
N VAL A 62 8.15 1.87 9.99
CA VAL A 62 6.81 2.45 10.10
C VAL A 62 6.88 3.76 10.89
N HIS A 63 7.62 3.77 11.99
CA HIS A 63 7.81 4.96 12.82
C HIS A 63 8.47 6.09 12.03
N GLU A 64 9.53 5.78 11.29
CA GLU A 64 10.24 6.75 10.47
C GLU A 64 9.36 7.31 9.35
N LEU A 65 8.54 6.47 8.75
CA LEU A 65 7.63 6.86 7.68
C LEU A 65 6.62 7.90 8.19
N VAL A 66 6.04 7.66 9.35
CA VAL A 66 5.09 8.58 9.97
C VAL A 66 5.78 9.88 10.37
N LYS A 67 6.95 9.77 11.00
CA LYS A 67 7.68 10.93 11.53
C LYS A 67 8.29 11.79 10.44
N LYS A 68 8.99 11.17 9.50
CA LYS A 68 9.77 11.87 8.48
C LYS A 68 8.91 12.50 7.40
N GLN A 69 7.88 11.79 6.95
CA GLN A 69 7.02 12.26 5.88
C GLN A 69 5.75 12.94 6.39
N GLY A 70 5.57 13.00 7.70
CA GLY A 70 4.38 13.62 8.27
C GLY A 70 3.09 12.90 7.91
N ILE A 71 3.19 11.59 7.62
CA ILE A 71 2.04 10.78 7.24
C ILE A 71 1.21 10.47 8.48
N SER A 72 -0.11 10.68 8.38
CA SER A 72 -1.02 10.29 9.45
C SER A 72 -1.07 8.77 9.55
N SER A 73 -1.16 8.25 10.78
CA SER A 73 -1.35 6.81 10.98
C SER A 73 -2.62 6.30 10.32
N ASP A 74 -3.62 7.17 10.11
CA ASP A 74 -4.86 6.82 9.41
C ASP A 74 -4.63 6.54 7.92
N SER A 75 -3.50 6.97 7.39
CA SER A 75 -3.15 6.71 5.98
C SER A 75 -2.51 5.33 5.79
N ILE A 76 -2.26 4.61 6.87
CA ILE A 76 -1.66 3.28 6.84
C ILE A 76 -2.72 2.25 7.19
N GLU A 77 -2.92 1.29 6.29
CA GLU A 77 -3.88 0.20 6.46
C GLU A 77 -3.14 -1.12 6.51
N ILE A 78 -3.40 -1.91 7.55
CA ILE A 78 -2.79 -3.23 7.69
C ILE A 78 -3.69 -4.24 7.01
N VAL A 79 -3.09 -5.14 6.24
CA VAL A 79 -3.78 -6.14 5.43
C VAL A 79 -3.27 -7.53 5.83
N ALA A 80 -4.17 -8.49 5.96
CA ALA A 80 -3.76 -9.88 6.23
C ALA A 80 -2.80 -10.35 5.13
N ASP A 81 -1.80 -11.15 5.51
CA ASP A 81 -0.73 -11.56 4.58
C ASP A 81 -1.27 -12.22 3.31
N ASN A 82 -2.23 -13.12 3.44
CA ASN A 82 -2.81 -13.81 2.28
C ASN A 82 -3.58 -12.86 1.37
N VAL A 83 -4.20 -11.83 1.91
CA VAL A 83 -4.90 -10.81 1.13
C VAL A 83 -3.88 -9.93 0.41
N PHE A 84 -2.81 -9.53 1.10
CA PHE A 84 -1.75 -8.73 0.49
C PHE A 84 -1.13 -9.45 -0.71
N ASP A 85 -0.87 -10.75 -0.57
CA ASP A 85 -0.29 -11.55 -1.65
C ASP A 85 -1.18 -11.54 -2.89
N ARG A 86 -2.48 -11.50 -2.72
CA ARG A 86 -3.43 -11.41 -3.83
C ARG A 86 -3.50 -10.03 -4.46
N MET A 87 -3.23 -9.00 -3.67
CA MET A 87 -3.20 -7.62 -4.18
C MET A 87 -1.96 -7.37 -5.02
N SER A 88 -0.82 -7.92 -4.60
CA SER A 88 0.47 -7.64 -5.21
C SER A 88 0.61 -8.34 -6.57
N GLN A 89 1.28 -7.65 -7.52
CA GLN A 89 1.65 -8.25 -8.80
C GLN A 89 3.09 -8.74 -8.80
N THR A 90 3.79 -8.58 -7.69
CA THR A 90 5.17 -9.03 -7.51
C THR A 90 5.18 -10.49 -7.07
N GLN A 91 6.06 -11.31 -7.62
CA GLN A 91 6.17 -12.72 -7.22
C GLN A 91 6.59 -12.89 -5.76
N THR A 92 7.50 -12.01 -5.30
CA THR A 92 7.97 -12.02 -3.92
C THR A 92 7.75 -10.63 -3.32
N PRO A 93 6.51 -10.30 -2.94
CA PRO A 93 6.21 -8.96 -2.43
C PRO A 93 6.92 -8.71 -1.11
N GLN A 94 7.43 -7.49 -0.94
CA GLN A 94 8.04 -7.09 0.32
C GLN A 94 7.01 -6.88 1.42
N GLY A 95 5.76 -6.61 1.07
CA GLY A 95 4.69 -6.42 2.04
C GLY A 95 4.29 -4.98 2.25
N ILE A 96 4.65 -4.10 1.33
CA ILE A 96 4.25 -2.69 1.38
C ILE A 96 3.95 -2.18 -0.02
N MET A 97 2.88 -1.39 -0.14
CA MET A 97 2.53 -0.70 -1.37
C MET A 97 1.81 0.60 -1.02
N ALA A 98 1.77 1.52 -1.96
CA ALA A 98 1.10 2.80 -1.77
C ALA A 98 0.27 3.17 -2.98
N VAL A 99 -0.88 3.79 -2.73
CA VAL A 99 -1.69 4.45 -3.75
C VAL A 99 -1.25 5.90 -3.79
N VAL A 100 -0.94 6.37 -4.98
CA VAL A 100 -0.38 7.71 -5.19
C VAL A 100 -1.28 8.54 -6.09
#